data_abe4bd4ab10e7bb4921e4dfc0140a204
#
_entry.id   abe4bd4ab10e7bb4921e4dfc0140a204
#
_cell.length_a   1.000
_cell.length_b   1.000
_cell.length_c   1.000
_cell.angle_alpha   90.00
_cell.angle_beta   90.00
_cell.angle_gamma   90.00
#
_symmetry.space_group_name_H-M   'P 1'
#
loop_
_entity.id
_entity.type
_entity.pdbx_description
1 polymer ?
#
loop_
_entity_poly.entity_id
_entity_poly.type
_entity_poly.pdbx_seq_one_letter_code
_entity_poly.pdbx_strand_id
1 'polypeptide(L)'
;MLSRRNFVKIAGAVPLLSVTDVLAEERSEKRIFFSDKNPVIKSITFFKSTGNFMRFVGMNSYDTAPKGINNTNTLVKIILSDGTTGIGPSGYTQLNEQIITKVKSLIGKDPVSLYKWNNDKITGVAVTPFHDMFFDANYAWIEAPIIDSIGKIREVPVWKLFGESVREGIDPYDGALYFEEIANKTDINIIAEIGKRIKNEGYRAIKMKLGRPFKWLPGEAGLNRDIEAIITLREAVGNNFIIMADANNGYKDHFDWAVKLMKESAKQNIYFMEEIFPDDTSQYRKMRQILLEENIFMPIAEGEDKRDLTVFDQYCKDGVYNYIQPDMATCGMSNILYTAEKAENFPHVKLIPHVWQNQLGLVISMHASKIRKNIPFVEDSRFFEHALSTTAYAFNEGQWFIPDKPGWGIELVTDYQRFIVGEEHVIS
;
A
#
# COMPACT_ATOMS: atom_id res chain seq x y z
N MET A 1 -49.76 49.16 3.68
CA MET A 1 -50.64 50.04 2.81
C MET A 1 -50.01 50.08 1.43
N LEU A 2 -50.69 49.51 0.44
CA LEU A 2 -50.94 49.98 -0.94
C LEU A 2 -49.67 50.38 -1.78
N SER A 3 -49.48 50.04 -3.03
CA SER A 3 -50.40 49.62 -4.10
C SER A 3 -49.60 49.33 -5.37
N ARG A 4 -50.01 48.30 -6.06
CA ARG A 4 -49.95 47.86 -7.47
C ARG A 4 -49.82 48.93 -8.60
N ARG A 5 -49.21 48.40 -9.72
CA ARG A 5 -49.45 48.73 -11.16
C ARG A 5 -48.47 49.71 -11.80
N ASN A 6 -47.77 49.38 -12.92
CA ASN A 6 -48.39 49.19 -14.25
C ASN A 6 -47.39 48.54 -15.26
N PHE A 7 -48.01 47.80 -16.18
CA PHE A 7 -47.50 47.20 -17.40
C PHE A 7 -47.05 48.19 -18.47
N VAL A 8 -45.99 47.89 -19.22
CA VAL A 8 -45.98 48.21 -20.67
C VAL A 8 -45.33 47.01 -21.41
N LYS A 9 -46.07 46.49 -22.40
CA LYS A 9 -45.65 45.49 -23.40
C LYS A 9 -44.79 46.14 -24.45
N ILE A 10 -43.67 45.54 -24.84
CA ILE A 10 -43.13 45.67 -26.20
C ILE A 10 -42.85 44.24 -26.69
N ALA A 11 -43.55 43.87 -27.77
CA ALA A 11 -43.36 42.61 -28.49
C ALA A 11 -42.20 42.78 -29.47
N GLY A 12 -41.20 41.93 -29.37
CA GLY A 12 -40.18 41.74 -30.39
C GLY A 12 -39.92 40.24 -30.48
N ALA A 13 -40.31 39.62 -31.58
CA ALA A 13 -40.11 38.22 -31.86
C ALA A 13 -38.61 37.90 -32.09
N VAL A 14 -38.03 37.08 -31.22
CA VAL A 14 -36.75 36.40 -31.42
C VAL A 14 -37.12 34.93 -31.59
N PRO A 15 -36.60 34.20 -32.61
CA PRO A 15 -36.95 32.80 -32.79
C PRO A 15 -36.41 31.95 -31.65
N LEU A 16 -37.29 31.18 -31.03
CA LEU A 16 -36.90 30.09 -30.12
C LEU A 16 -36.12 29.03 -30.91
N LEU A 17 -34.80 29.11 -30.83
CA LEU A 17 -33.99 27.93 -31.02
C LEU A 17 -34.20 27.07 -29.77
N SER A 18 -34.64 25.84 -29.99
CA SER A 18 -34.96 24.89 -28.93
C SER A 18 -33.72 24.60 -28.09
N VAL A 19 -33.84 24.72 -26.78
CA VAL A 19 -32.79 24.36 -25.79
C VAL A 19 -32.41 22.87 -25.82
N THR A 20 -33.07 22.11 -26.71
CA THR A 20 -32.78 20.67 -26.91
C THR A 20 -31.62 20.41 -27.85
N ASP A 21 -31.17 21.37 -28.67
CA ASP A 21 -30.06 21.12 -29.61
C ASP A 21 -28.69 21.52 -29.07
N VAL A 22 -28.60 22.29 -27.98
CA VAL A 22 -27.33 22.69 -27.36
C VAL A 22 -26.85 21.69 -26.28
N LEU A 23 -27.73 20.82 -25.78
CA LEU A 23 -27.36 19.78 -24.80
C LEU A 23 -27.08 18.40 -25.43
N ALA A 24 -27.19 18.29 -26.76
CA ALA A 24 -26.90 17.06 -27.49
C ALA A 24 -25.45 16.97 -27.99
N GLU A 25 -24.70 18.07 -27.98
CA GLU A 25 -23.31 18.09 -28.49
C GLU A 25 -22.23 17.88 -27.41
N GLU A 26 -22.57 17.88 -26.12
CA GLU A 26 -21.58 17.66 -25.03
C GLU A 26 -21.63 16.26 -24.38
N ARG A 27 -22.44 15.36 -24.91
CA ARG A 27 -22.35 13.93 -24.59
C ARG A 27 -22.02 13.11 -25.81
N SER A 28 -20.96 13.42 -26.52
CA SER A 28 -20.26 12.36 -27.21
C SER A 28 -19.60 11.51 -26.14
N GLU A 29 -20.32 10.51 -25.62
CA GLU A 29 -19.68 9.35 -25.04
C GLU A 29 -18.59 8.96 -26.03
N LYS A 30 -17.34 9.23 -25.69
CA LYS A 30 -16.20 8.58 -26.35
C LYS A 30 -16.40 7.10 -26.07
N ARG A 31 -17.20 6.42 -26.92
CA ARG A 31 -17.10 4.97 -27.06
C ARG A 31 -15.65 4.74 -27.44
N ILE A 32 -14.86 4.27 -26.49
CA ILE A 32 -13.52 3.79 -26.76
C ILE A 32 -13.72 2.65 -27.71
N PHE A 33 -13.59 2.91 -29.01
CA PHE A 33 -13.53 1.87 -30.02
C PHE A 33 -12.31 1.03 -29.67
N PHE A 34 -12.56 -0.21 -29.25
CA PHE A 34 -11.52 -1.22 -29.23
C PHE A 34 -10.99 -1.28 -30.66
N SER A 35 -9.72 -0.97 -30.86
CA SER A 35 -9.08 -1.34 -32.12
C SER A 35 -9.25 -2.87 -32.25
N ASP A 36 -9.44 -3.39 -33.45
CA ASP A 36 -9.63 -4.82 -33.70
C ASP A 36 -8.47 -5.68 -33.15
N LYS A 37 -7.39 -5.08 -32.67
CA LYS A 37 -6.27 -5.71 -31.96
C LYS A 37 -5.68 -4.76 -30.91
N ASN A 38 -5.84 -5.10 -29.64
CA ASN A 38 -5.08 -4.46 -28.58
C ASN A 38 -3.58 -4.74 -28.76
N PRO A 39 -2.71 -3.83 -28.27
CA PRO A 39 -1.27 -4.08 -28.29
C PRO A 39 -0.92 -5.28 -27.42
N VAL A 40 0.11 -6.04 -27.83
CA VAL A 40 0.58 -7.24 -27.11
C VAL A 40 1.87 -6.97 -26.34
N ILE A 41 2.13 -7.71 -25.29
CA ILE A 41 3.38 -7.63 -24.53
C ILE A 41 4.55 -8.04 -25.44
N LYS A 42 5.46 -7.12 -25.71
CA LYS A 42 6.63 -7.30 -26.56
C LYS A 42 7.87 -7.70 -25.76
N SER A 43 8.05 -7.09 -24.60
CA SER A 43 9.20 -7.38 -23.73
C SER A 43 8.88 -7.11 -22.27
N ILE A 44 9.58 -7.82 -21.39
CA ILE A 44 9.53 -7.66 -19.93
C ILE A 44 10.97 -7.49 -19.47
N THR A 45 11.27 -6.39 -18.82
CA THR A 45 12.62 -6.02 -18.37
C THR A 45 12.66 -5.91 -16.85
N PHE A 46 13.61 -6.57 -16.23
CA PHE A 46 13.93 -6.44 -14.81
C PHE A 46 15.18 -5.60 -14.67
N PHE A 47 15.18 -4.67 -13.76
CA PHE A 47 16.36 -3.87 -13.46
C PHE A 47 16.36 -3.45 -12.00
N LYS A 48 17.55 -3.41 -11.39
CA LYS A 48 17.74 -2.90 -10.04
C LYS A 48 18.01 -1.41 -10.10
N SER A 49 17.23 -0.61 -9.38
CA SER A 49 17.36 0.84 -9.31
C SER A 49 17.82 1.29 -7.93
N THR A 50 18.61 2.37 -7.90
CA THR A 50 18.91 3.06 -6.63
C THR A 50 17.71 3.84 -6.14
N GLY A 51 17.65 4.02 -4.82
CA GLY A 51 16.67 4.84 -4.14
C GLY A 51 17.19 5.28 -2.77
N ASN A 52 16.42 6.09 -2.09
CA ASN A 52 16.76 6.51 -0.74
C ASN A 52 15.53 6.66 0.16
N PHE A 53 15.75 6.43 1.44
CA PHE A 53 14.81 6.85 2.48
C PHE A 53 14.90 8.36 2.71
N MET A 54 13.81 8.98 3.12
CA MET A 54 13.74 10.41 3.47
C MET A 54 14.62 10.77 4.67
N ARG A 55 15.04 9.79 5.44
CA ARG A 55 15.93 9.92 6.61
C ARG A 55 16.72 8.63 6.79
N PHE A 56 17.71 8.69 7.65
CA PHE A 56 18.38 7.48 8.12
C PHE A 56 17.37 6.57 8.81
N VAL A 57 17.43 5.27 8.52
CA VAL A 57 16.60 4.22 9.08
C VAL A 57 17.48 3.26 9.86
N GLY A 58 17.14 3.04 11.12
CA GLY A 58 17.87 2.20 12.05
C GLY A 58 17.70 0.70 11.78
N MET A 59 17.58 -0.07 12.84
CA MET A 59 17.44 -1.53 12.83
C MET A 59 16.08 -1.93 13.38
N ASN A 60 15.62 -3.14 13.06
CA ASN A 60 14.52 -3.80 13.74
C ASN A 60 15.05 -4.95 14.64
N SER A 61 14.17 -5.84 15.10
CA SER A 61 14.54 -6.91 16.03
C SER A 61 15.59 -7.87 15.46
N TYR A 62 15.53 -8.22 14.19
CA TYR A 62 16.38 -9.26 13.55
C TYR A 62 17.48 -8.72 12.64
N ASP A 63 17.49 -7.44 12.32
CA ASP A 63 18.52 -6.87 11.45
C ASP A 63 19.94 -7.08 12.01
N THR A 64 20.92 -7.06 11.12
CA THR A 64 22.35 -7.18 11.47
C THR A 64 23.07 -5.84 11.39
N ALA A 65 22.48 -4.86 10.71
CA ALA A 65 22.99 -3.52 10.52
C ALA A 65 21.84 -2.55 10.24
N PRO A 66 22.05 -1.24 10.40
CA PRO A 66 21.06 -0.24 10.02
C PRO A 66 20.70 -0.35 8.53
N LYS A 67 19.46 -0.04 8.20
CA LYS A 67 19.00 0.10 6.79
C LYS A 67 19.70 1.27 6.10
N GLY A 68 20.07 2.31 6.85
CA GLY A 68 20.75 3.49 6.33
C GLY A 68 19.84 4.45 5.58
N ILE A 69 20.40 5.15 4.60
CA ILE A 69 19.66 6.10 3.74
C ILE A 69 19.52 5.54 2.33
N ASN A 70 20.63 5.12 1.74
CA ASN A 70 20.66 4.67 0.34
C ASN A 70 20.41 3.17 0.24
N ASN A 71 19.59 2.78 -0.71
CA ASN A 71 19.28 1.39 -0.94
C ASN A 71 18.96 1.14 -2.42
N THR A 72 18.66 -0.11 -2.77
CA THR A 72 18.27 -0.49 -4.13
C THR A 72 16.99 -1.30 -4.10
N ASN A 73 16.20 -1.20 -5.17
CA ASN A 73 15.01 -2.01 -5.36
C ASN A 73 14.96 -2.57 -6.77
N THR A 74 14.29 -3.69 -6.99
CA THR A 74 14.12 -4.25 -8.34
C THR A 74 12.76 -3.84 -8.88
N LEU A 75 12.78 -3.23 -10.06
CA LEU A 75 11.62 -2.80 -10.82
C LEU A 75 11.42 -3.67 -12.04
N VAL A 76 10.18 -3.76 -12.48
CA VAL A 76 9.77 -4.45 -13.69
C VAL A 76 9.13 -3.46 -14.64
N LYS A 77 9.61 -3.45 -15.89
CA LYS A 77 9.03 -2.68 -16.99
C LYS A 77 8.53 -3.65 -18.05
N ILE A 78 7.30 -3.47 -18.50
CA ILE A 78 6.81 -4.11 -19.73
C ILE A 78 6.73 -3.07 -20.84
N ILE A 79 6.92 -3.52 -22.08
CA ILE A 79 6.73 -2.72 -23.30
C ILE A 79 5.77 -3.47 -24.18
N LEU A 80 4.73 -2.79 -24.63
CA LEU A 80 3.76 -3.31 -25.57
C LEU A 80 4.17 -3.05 -27.02
N SER A 81 3.52 -3.70 -27.98
CA SER A 81 3.82 -3.60 -29.40
C SER A 81 3.62 -2.20 -30.00
N ASP A 82 2.81 -1.35 -29.37
CA ASP A 82 2.58 0.05 -29.73
C ASP A 82 3.54 1.03 -29.03
N GLY A 83 4.41 0.53 -28.15
CA GLY A 83 5.33 1.33 -27.35
C GLY A 83 4.79 1.72 -25.96
N THR A 84 3.53 1.42 -25.62
CA THR A 84 3.01 1.64 -24.27
C THR A 84 3.87 0.89 -23.26
N THR A 85 4.20 1.55 -22.14
CA THR A 85 4.99 0.97 -21.07
C THR A 85 4.18 0.81 -19.81
N GLY A 86 4.38 -0.30 -19.10
CA GLY A 86 3.89 -0.49 -17.73
C GLY A 86 5.05 -0.71 -16.77
N ILE A 87 4.91 -0.24 -15.53
CA ILE A 87 5.92 -0.39 -14.49
C ILE A 87 5.33 -0.99 -13.22
N GLY A 88 6.14 -1.75 -12.50
CA GLY A 88 5.75 -2.39 -11.24
C GLY A 88 6.96 -2.81 -10.41
N PRO A 89 6.75 -3.19 -9.15
CA PRO A 89 7.77 -3.84 -8.35
C PRO A 89 7.99 -5.29 -8.80
N SER A 90 9.14 -5.89 -8.48
CA SER A 90 9.34 -7.34 -8.64
C SER A 90 9.01 -8.12 -7.37
N GLY A 91 8.51 -7.48 -6.34
CA GLY A 91 8.44 -8.06 -5.01
C GLY A 91 9.84 -8.44 -4.50
N TYR A 92 9.89 -9.41 -3.60
CA TYR A 92 11.17 -9.97 -3.10
C TYR A 92 11.67 -11.16 -3.94
N THR A 93 11.15 -11.29 -5.16
CA THR A 93 11.43 -12.42 -6.04
C THR A 93 12.83 -12.32 -6.63
N GLN A 94 13.63 -13.36 -6.44
CA GLN A 94 14.89 -13.52 -7.14
C GLN A 94 14.65 -14.18 -8.49
N LEU A 95 15.16 -13.58 -9.57
CA LEU A 95 15.05 -14.15 -10.90
C LEU A 95 15.80 -15.49 -10.97
N ASN A 96 15.10 -16.50 -11.46
CA ASN A 96 15.64 -17.82 -11.77
C ASN A 96 14.97 -18.34 -13.06
N GLU A 97 15.47 -19.44 -13.60
CA GLU A 97 14.98 -20.00 -14.87
C GLU A 97 13.47 -20.34 -14.84
N GLN A 98 12.95 -20.80 -13.72
CA GLN A 98 11.54 -21.12 -13.57
C GLN A 98 10.68 -19.86 -13.69
N ILE A 99 11.06 -18.79 -13.01
CA ILE A 99 10.36 -17.49 -13.06
C ILE A 99 10.45 -16.92 -14.47
N ILE A 100 11.64 -16.90 -15.07
CA ILE A 100 11.85 -16.42 -16.43
C ILE A 100 10.96 -17.16 -17.42
N THR A 101 10.94 -18.50 -17.36
CA THR A 101 10.12 -19.34 -18.23
C THR A 101 8.63 -19.05 -18.06
N LYS A 102 8.15 -18.93 -16.83
CA LYS A 102 6.74 -18.64 -16.55
C LYS A 102 6.36 -17.25 -17.05
N VAL A 103 7.14 -16.23 -16.75
CA VAL A 103 6.92 -14.83 -17.16
C VAL A 103 7.01 -14.68 -18.70
N LYS A 104 7.91 -15.41 -19.34
CA LYS A 104 8.04 -15.44 -20.81
C LYS A 104 6.73 -15.88 -21.52
N SER A 105 5.89 -16.65 -20.86
CA SER A 105 4.58 -17.06 -21.42
C SER A 105 3.62 -15.89 -21.64
N LEU A 106 3.92 -14.71 -21.07
CA LEU A 106 3.15 -13.48 -21.27
C LEU A 106 3.53 -12.74 -22.57
N ILE A 107 4.69 -13.03 -23.16
CA ILE A 107 5.11 -12.41 -24.42
C ILE A 107 4.09 -12.78 -25.53
N GLY A 108 3.68 -11.80 -26.29
CA GLY A 108 2.66 -11.92 -27.35
C GLY A 108 1.23 -11.94 -26.83
N LYS A 109 0.98 -11.87 -25.51
CA LYS A 109 -0.37 -11.76 -24.96
C LYS A 109 -0.86 -10.31 -24.98
N ASP A 110 -2.13 -10.14 -25.26
CA ASP A 110 -2.87 -8.90 -25.03
C ASP A 110 -3.12 -8.76 -23.51
N PRO A 111 -2.60 -7.71 -22.84
CA PRO A 111 -2.75 -7.55 -21.40
C PRO A 111 -4.23 -7.43 -20.97
N VAL A 112 -5.09 -6.83 -21.82
CA VAL A 112 -6.53 -6.68 -21.53
C VAL A 112 -7.23 -8.04 -21.50
N SER A 113 -6.80 -8.97 -22.37
CA SER A 113 -7.38 -10.32 -22.46
C SER A 113 -7.08 -11.22 -21.25
N LEU A 114 -6.14 -10.82 -20.39
CA LEU A 114 -5.80 -11.55 -19.16
C LEU A 114 -6.87 -11.37 -18.07
N TYR A 115 -7.84 -10.48 -18.28
CA TYR A 115 -8.92 -10.19 -17.34
C TYR A 115 -10.28 -10.43 -17.94
N LYS A 116 -11.26 -10.69 -17.10
CA LYS A 116 -12.67 -10.62 -17.47
C LYS A 116 -13.21 -9.24 -17.15
N TRP A 117 -14.03 -8.74 -18.06
CA TRP A 117 -14.58 -7.40 -18.00
C TRP A 117 -16.09 -7.42 -17.89
N ASN A 118 -16.64 -6.50 -17.14
CA ASN A 118 -18.04 -6.10 -17.18
C ASN A 118 -18.08 -4.61 -17.52
N ASN A 119 -18.46 -4.31 -18.74
CA ASN A 119 -18.30 -2.98 -19.34
C ASN A 119 -16.82 -2.55 -19.31
N ASP A 120 -16.51 -1.44 -18.62
CA ASP A 120 -15.20 -0.84 -18.48
C ASP A 120 -14.45 -1.28 -17.19
N LYS A 121 -15.06 -2.16 -16.37
CA LYS A 121 -14.48 -2.62 -15.12
C LYS A 121 -13.97 -4.05 -15.24
N ILE A 122 -12.80 -4.28 -14.67
CA ILE A 122 -12.33 -5.62 -14.35
C ILE A 122 -13.32 -6.18 -13.34
N THR A 123 -13.94 -7.29 -13.63
CA THR A 123 -14.82 -7.99 -12.69
C THR A 123 -13.96 -8.62 -11.62
N GLY A 124 -13.78 -7.84 -10.71
CA GLY A 124 -12.92 -7.73 -9.71
C GLY A 124 -12.39 -8.91 -9.03
N VAL A 125 -12.95 -9.17 -8.10
CA VAL A 125 -12.53 -10.01 -7.01
C VAL A 125 -13.08 -11.42 -7.12
N ALA A 126 -13.84 -11.71 -8.18
CA ALA A 126 -14.17 -13.08 -8.47
C ALA A 126 -12.91 -13.81 -8.95
N VAL A 127 -12.51 -14.82 -8.21
CA VAL A 127 -11.26 -15.59 -8.35
C VAL A 127 -10.98 -16.05 -9.79
N THR A 128 -12.01 -16.33 -10.56
CA THR A 128 -11.90 -16.91 -11.89
C THR A 128 -11.70 -15.95 -13.06
N PRO A 129 -11.83 -14.62 -12.94
CA PRO A 129 -11.64 -13.73 -14.10
C PRO A 129 -10.17 -13.44 -14.41
N PHE A 130 -9.26 -13.66 -13.50
CA PHE A 130 -7.85 -13.31 -13.68
C PHE A 130 -7.02 -14.46 -14.21
N HIS A 131 -5.87 -14.13 -14.77
CA HIS A 131 -4.88 -15.14 -15.09
C HIS A 131 -4.38 -15.83 -13.81
N ASP A 132 -4.24 -17.16 -13.81
CA ASP A 132 -3.84 -17.97 -12.64
C ASP A 132 -2.53 -17.50 -12.00
N MET A 133 -1.61 -16.97 -12.79
CA MET A 133 -0.34 -16.40 -12.35
C MET A 133 -0.53 -15.28 -11.32
N PHE A 134 -1.61 -14.51 -11.39
CA PHE A 134 -1.85 -13.40 -10.47
C PHE A 134 -2.26 -13.83 -9.06
N PHE A 135 -2.65 -15.09 -8.90
CA PHE A 135 -2.98 -15.69 -7.61
C PHE A 135 -1.86 -16.56 -7.00
N ASP A 136 -0.73 -16.68 -7.70
CA ASP A 136 0.46 -17.34 -7.18
C ASP A 136 1.45 -16.30 -6.67
N ALA A 137 1.69 -16.28 -5.37
CA ALA A 137 2.56 -15.29 -4.72
C ALA A 137 4.02 -15.27 -5.26
N ASN A 138 4.45 -16.32 -5.97
CA ASN A 138 5.74 -16.31 -6.66
C ASN A 138 5.74 -15.42 -7.91
N TYR A 139 4.56 -15.10 -8.46
CA TYR A 139 4.42 -14.39 -9.73
C TYR A 139 3.46 -13.19 -9.67
N ALA A 140 2.62 -13.08 -8.64
CA ALA A 140 1.54 -12.09 -8.58
C ALA A 140 2.03 -10.63 -8.74
N TRP A 141 3.25 -10.33 -8.37
CA TRP A 141 3.91 -9.03 -8.57
C TRP A 141 3.94 -8.60 -10.07
N ILE A 142 3.91 -9.55 -11.05
CA ILE A 142 3.90 -9.22 -12.49
C ILE A 142 2.60 -8.53 -12.91
N GLU A 143 1.56 -8.67 -12.13
CA GLU A 143 0.30 -7.99 -12.38
C GLU A 143 0.47 -6.47 -12.42
N ALA A 144 1.30 -5.91 -11.56
CA ALA A 144 1.43 -4.46 -11.42
C ALA A 144 1.83 -3.73 -12.72
N PRO A 145 2.89 -4.10 -13.45
CA PRO A 145 3.20 -3.47 -14.73
C PRO A 145 2.16 -3.78 -15.83
N ILE A 146 1.44 -4.91 -15.75
CA ILE A 146 0.37 -5.25 -16.69
C ILE A 146 -0.82 -4.31 -16.49
N ILE A 147 -1.29 -4.11 -15.24
CA ILE A 147 -2.42 -3.23 -14.96
C ILE A 147 -2.07 -1.77 -15.27
N ASP A 148 -0.83 -1.35 -15.00
CA ASP A 148 -0.35 -0.02 -15.37
C ASP A 148 -0.52 0.24 -16.87
N SER A 149 -0.08 -0.72 -17.69
CA SER A 149 -0.22 -0.62 -19.15
C SER A 149 -1.69 -0.60 -19.58
N ILE A 150 -2.57 -1.37 -18.93
CA ILE A 150 -4.02 -1.35 -19.21
C ILE A 150 -4.61 0.02 -18.86
N GLY A 151 -4.25 0.58 -17.72
CA GLY A 151 -4.68 1.92 -17.33
C GLY A 151 -4.26 2.98 -18.35
N LYS A 152 -3.05 2.84 -18.92
CA LYS A 152 -2.54 3.72 -19.98
C LYS A 152 -3.26 3.53 -21.30
N ILE A 153 -3.52 2.29 -21.73
CA ILE A 153 -4.32 1.99 -22.93
C ILE A 153 -5.75 2.55 -22.80
N ARG A 154 -6.32 2.48 -21.61
CA ARG A 154 -7.69 2.96 -21.31
C ARG A 154 -7.75 4.43 -20.96
N GLU A 155 -6.61 5.11 -20.89
CA GLU A 155 -6.51 6.52 -20.47
C GLU A 155 -7.15 6.81 -19.10
N VAL A 156 -7.08 5.85 -18.16
CA VAL A 156 -7.64 5.98 -16.81
C VAL A 156 -6.65 5.58 -15.72
N PRO A 157 -6.75 6.17 -14.52
CA PRO A 157 -6.03 5.67 -13.35
C PRO A 157 -6.42 4.22 -13.04
N VAL A 158 -5.47 3.40 -12.57
CA VAL A 158 -5.70 1.98 -12.30
C VAL A 158 -6.91 1.72 -11.41
N TRP A 159 -7.12 2.51 -10.35
CA TRP A 159 -8.27 2.28 -9.46
C TRP A 159 -9.61 2.32 -10.21
N LYS A 160 -9.76 3.11 -11.27
CA LYS A 160 -10.99 3.18 -12.09
C LYS A 160 -11.26 1.89 -12.85
N LEU A 161 -10.24 1.04 -13.06
CA LEU A 161 -10.41 -0.27 -13.69
C LEU A 161 -11.14 -1.28 -12.78
N PHE A 162 -11.07 -1.09 -11.45
CA PHE A 162 -11.56 -2.06 -10.47
C PHE A 162 -12.80 -1.62 -9.70
N GLY A 163 -13.14 -0.33 -9.69
CA GLY A 163 -14.29 0.13 -8.91
C GLY A 163 -14.49 1.63 -8.93
N GLU A 164 -15.34 2.07 -8.01
CA GLU A 164 -15.63 3.48 -7.79
C GLU A 164 -14.90 4.00 -6.54
N SER A 165 -14.59 5.28 -6.53
CA SER A 165 -13.94 5.93 -5.39
C SER A 165 -14.84 5.92 -4.15
N VAL A 166 -14.29 5.51 -3.02
CA VAL A 166 -14.96 5.55 -1.70
C VAL A 166 -14.39 6.66 -0.80
N ARG A 167 -13.33 7.33 -1.23
CA ARG A 167 -12.67 8.44 -0.52
C ARG A 167 -11.84 9.31 -1.46
N GLU A 168 -11.68 10.58 -1.12
CA GLU A 168 -10.83 11.48 -1.91
C GLU A 168 -9.36 11.37 -1.52
N GLY A 169 -9.01 11.58 -0.27
CA GLY A 169 -7.65 11.43 0.26
C GLY A 169 -7.42 10.05 0.85
N ILE A 170 -6.18 9.60 0.80
CA ILE A 170 -5.72 8.32 1.34
C ILE A 170 -4.86 8.58 2.57
N ASP A 171 -5.19 7.97 3.69
CA ASP A 171 -4.46 8.14 4.95
C ASP A 171 -3.22 7.23 5.00
N PRO A 172 -2.00 7.76 4.96
CA PRO A 172 -0.79 7.00 5.19
C PRO A 172 -0.40 6.99 6.67
N TYR A 173 0.42 6.03 7.05
CA TYR A 173 1.28 6.15 8.22
C TYR A 173 2.75 6.10 7.82
N ASP A 174 3.61 6.85 8.51
CA ASP A 174 5.06 6.73 8.36
C ASP A 174 5.52 5.39 8.97
N GLY A 175 6.01 4.47 8.14
CA GLY A 175 6.42 3.11 8.53
C GLY A 175 7.90 2.97 8.86
N ALA A 176 8.67 4.07 8.92
CA ALA A 176 10.13 4.01 8.95
C ALA A 176 10.76 4.51 10.28
N LEU A 177 10.09 4.36 11.43
CA LEU A 177 10.69 4.61 12.75
C LEU A 177 11.23 3.30 13.34
N TYR A 178 12.53 3.13 13.30
CA TYR A 178 13.29 1.94 13.69
C TYR A 178 14.05 2.17 15.00
N PHE A 179 15.04 1.33 15.33
CA PHE A 179 15.90 1.49 16.51
C PHE A 179 17.01 2.51 16.23
N GLU A 180 16.61 3.77 16.10
CA GLU A 180 17.52 4.84 15.73
C GLU A 180 18.55 5.12 16.83
N GLU A 181 18.13 5.02 18.08
CA GLU A 181 18.99 5.25 19.24
C GLU A 181 20.10 4.19 19.36
N ILE A 182 19.81 2.94 18.97
CA ILE A 182 20.79 1.86 18.95
C ILE A 182 21.74 2.04 17.77
N ALA A 183 21.21 2.32 16.60
CA ALA A 183 21.98 2.47 15.37
C ALA A 183 22.97 3.65 15.45
N ASN A 184 22.54 4.77 16.01
CA ASN A 184 23.32 5.99 16.12
C ASN A 184 24.08 6.11 17.44
N LYS A 185 23.87 5.16 18.38
CA LYS A 185 24.42 5.22 19.76
C LYS A 185 24.06 6.52 20.47
N THR A 186 22.81 6.94 20.32
CA THR A 186 22.25 8.15 20.90
C THR A 186 21.29 7.81 22.03
N ASP A 187 20.76 8.82 22.64
CA ASP A 187 19.77 8.67 23.70
C ASP A 187 18.36 8.44 23.08
N ILE A 188 17.42 7.97 23.89
CA ILE A 188 16.05 7.64 23.49
C ILE A 188 15.28 8.85 22.95
N ASN A 189 15.68 10.08 23.27
CA ASN A 189 15.03 11.30 22.82
C ASN A 189 15.03 11.47 21.30
N ILE A 190 15.91 10.76 20.58
CA ILE A 190 15.88 10.74 19.11
C ILE A 190 14.51 10.29 18.58
N ILE A 191 13.83 9.37 19.29
CA ILE A 191 12.47 8.90 18.95
C ILE A 191 11.47 10.06 19.06
N ALA A 192 11.57 10.88 20.11
CA ALA A 192 10.74 12.06 20.26
C ALA A 192 10.98 13.10 19.16
N GLU A 193 12.24 13.33 18.78
CA GLU A 193 12.63 14.25 17.72
C GLU A 193 12.05 13.81 16.36
N ILE A 194 12.19 12.52 16.03
CA ILE A 194 11.66 11.95 14.80
C ILE A 194 10.13 12.02 14.80
N GLY A 195 9.47 11.66 15.90
CA GLY A 195 8.01 11.75 16.02
C GLY A 195 7.50 13.16 15.79
N LYS A 196 8.12 14.18 16.41
CA LYS A 196 7.79 15.61 16.20
C LYS A 196 7.99 16.02 14.74
N ARG A 197 9.10 15.58 14.12
CA ARG A 197 9.40 15.88 12.72
C ARG A 197 8.34 15.31 11.80
N ILE A 198 7.97 14.03 11.96
CA ILE A 198 6.95 13.37 11.15
C ILE A 198 5.60 14.07 11.28
N LYS A 199 5.21 14.45 12.50
CA LYS A 199 4.00 15.23 12.74
C LYS A 199 4.06 16.60 12.05
N ASN A 200 5.19 17.29 12.08
CA ASN A 200 5.39 18.58 11.40
C ASN A 200 5.41 18.44 9.87
N GLU A 201 5.82 17.30 9.33
CA GLU A 201 5.69 16.96 7.92
C GLU A 201 4.23 16.70 7.49
N GLY A 202 3.29 16.71 8.44
CA GLY A 202 1.85 16.60 8.21
C GLY A 202 1.27 15.21 8.42
N TYR A 203 2.06 14.18 8.71
CA TYR A 203 1.55 12.85 9.02
C TYR A 203 0.67 12.86 10.27
N ARG A 204 -0.35 12.00 10.29
CA ARG A 204 -1.26 11.80 11.42
C ARG A 204 -1.07 10.46 12.11
N ALA A 205 -0.26 9.59 11.51
CA ALA A 205 0.02 8.24 12.00
C ALA A 205 1.49 7.85 11.77
N ILE A 206 2.02 7.01 12.65
CA ILE A 206 3.36 6.45 12.59
C ILE A 206 3.34 5.00 13.06
N LYS A 207 4.15 4.14 12.45
CA LYS A 207 4.47 2.81 12.97
C LYS A 207 5.90 2.78 13.48
N MET A 208 6.09 2.39 14.75
CA MET A 208 7.39 2.26 15.38
C MET A 208 7.80 0.81 15.53
N LYS A 209 9.08 0.51 15.36
CA LYS A 209 9.62 -0.82 15.61
C LYS A 209 9.88 -1.03 17.09
N LEU A 210 9.55 -2.25 17.56
CA LEU A 210 9.79 -2.80 18.88
C LEU A 210 10.52 -4.14 18.75
N GLY A 211 10.74 -4.86 19.88
CA GLY A 211 11.38 -6.17 19.83
C GLY A 211 12.89 -6.14 20.17
N ARG A 212 13.34 -5.11 20.88
CA ARG A 212 14.73 -4.97 21.35
C ARG A 212 15.26 -6.15 22.17
N PRO A 213 14.42 -6.86 22.99
CA PRO A 213 14.89 -8.02 23.77
C PRO A 213 15.47 -9.15 22.93
N PHE A 214 15.04 -9.32 21.70
CA PHE A 214 15.46 -10.44 20.85
C PHE A 214 16.96 -10.46 20.58
N LYS A 215 17.55 -9.28 20.31
CA LYS A 215 18.94 -9.23 19.86
C LYS A 215 19.73 -8.05 20.44
N TRP A 216 19.13 -6.88 20.48
CA TRP A 216 19.88 -5.63 20.69
C TRP A 216 20.07 -5.25 22.15
N LEU A 217 19.06 -5.52 22.99
CA LEU A 217 19.10 -5.32 24.44
C LEU A 217 18.51 -6.56 25.13
N PRO A 218 19.29 -7.64 25.29
CA PRO A 218 18.79 -8.89 25.87
C PRO A 218 18.21 -8.70 27.26
N GLY A 219 17.19 -9.49 27.60
CA GLY A 219 16.56 -9.49 28.90
C GLY A 219 15.54 -8.37 29.11
N GLU A 220 15.18 -8.12 30.36
CA GLU A 220 14.20 -7.09 30.74
C GLU A 220 14.64 -5.67 30.35
N ALA A 221 15.92 -5.44 30.14
CA ALA A 221 16.42 -4.14 29.69
C ALA A 221 15.82 -3.77 28.31
N GLY A 222 15.70 -4.74 27.41
CA GLY A 222 15.08 -4.51 26.10
C GLY A 222 13.58 -4.25 26.20
N LEU A 223 12.86 -5.01 27.03
CA LEU A 223 11.43 -4.79 27.29
C LEU A 223 11.20 -3.38 27.87
N ASN A 224 11.97 -2.99 28.87
CA ASN A 224 11.84 -1.68 29.48
C ASN A 224 12.17 -0.56 28.49
N ARG A 225 13.13 -0.78 27.59
CA ARG A 225 13.46 0.17 26.52
C ARG A 225 12.34 0.28 25.49
N ASP A 226 11.68 -0.81 25.12
CA ASP A 226 10.53 -0.77 24.23
C ASP A 226 9.36 0.01 24.86
N ILE A 227 9.09 -0.21 26.14
CA ILE A 227 8.07 0.55 26.88
C ILE A 227 8.44 2.04 26.95
N GLU A 228 9.69 2.37 27.30
CA GLU A 228 10.20 3.74 27.31
C GLU A 228 10.08 4.42 25.95
N ALA A 229 10.39 3.70 24.86
CA ALA A 229 10.27 4.21 23.51
C ALA A 229 8.83 4.57 23.14
N ILE A 230 7.86 3.73 23.51
CA ILE A 230 6.43 4.00 23.31
C ILE A 230 5.99 5.25 24.06
N ILE A 231 6.36 5.36 25.35
CA ILE A 231 6.02 6.51 26.20
C ILE A 231 6.64 7.79 25.61
N THR A 232 7.93 7.74 25.28
CA THR A 232 8.68 8.87 24.71
C THR A 232 8.04 9.37 23.42
N LEU A 233 7.63 8.45 22.54
CA LEU A 233 6.96 8.83 21.30
C LEU A 233 5.57 9.44 21.58
N ARG A 234 4.77 8.82 22.47
CA ARG A 234 3.43 9.30 22.83
C ARG A 234 3.48 10.71 23.41
N GLU A 235 4.38 10.98 24.32
CA GLU A 235 4.59 12.32 24.92
C GLU A 235 4.98 13.35 23.86
N ALA A 236 5.82 12.95 22.88
CA ALA A 236 6.28 13.84 21.83
C ALA A 236 5.20 14.23 20.84
N VAL A 237 4.34 13.29 20.43
CA VAL A 237 3.33 13.52 19.37
C VAL A 237 1.95 13.87 19.92
N GLY A 238 1.67 13.57 21.21
CA GLY A 238 0.40 13.86 21.88
C GLY A 238 -0.67 12.78 21.63
N ASN A 239 -1.78 12.87 22.38
CA ASN A 239 -2.79 11.81 22.49
C ASN A 239 -3.61 11.56 21.20
N ASN A 240 -3.74 12.57 20.34
CA ASN A 240 -4.55 12.46 19.11
C ASN A 240 -3.77 11.88 17.94
N PHE A 241 -2.47 11.71 18.04
CA PHE A 241 -1.64 11.13 16.99
C PHE A 241 -1.72 9.60 17.04
N ILE A 242 -1.91 8.97 15.89
CA ILE A 242 -2.02 7.51 15.81
C ILE A 242 -0.62 6.90 15.85
N ILE A 243 -0.40 6.02 16.82
CA ILE A 243 0.84 5.23 16.92
C ILE A 243 0.47 3.77 16.71
N MET A 244 1.11 3.15 15.76
CA MET A 244 1.13 1.72 15.50
C MET A 244 2.47 1.16 15.95
N ALA A 245 2.54 -0.12 16.29
CA ALA A 245 3.78 -0.73 16.75
C ALA A 245 3.98 -2.09 16.09
N ASP A 246 5.24 -2.43 15.80
CA ASP A 246 5.62 -3.65 15.13
C ASP A 246 6.88 -4.22 15.80
N ALA A 247 6.76 -5.42 16.35
CA ALA A 247 7.83 -6.08 17.08
C ALA A 247 8.68 -7.03 16.23
N ASN A 248 8.33 -7.26 14.97
CA ASN A 248 9.02 -8.17 14.05
C ASN A 248 9.50 -9.46 14.75
N ASN A 249 8.58 -10.14 15.42
CA ASN A 249 8.79 -11.39 16.18
C ASN A 249 9.78 -11.28 17.35
N GLY A 250 10.06 -10.07 17.83
CA GLY A 250 11.10 -9.82 18.84
C GLY A 250 10.80 -10.38 20.23
N TYR A 251 9.58 -10.84 20.48
CA TYR A 251 9.13 -11.47 21.73
C TYR A 251 8.86 -12.96 21.63
N LYS A 252 9.29 -13.61 20.53
CA LYS A 252 8.98 -15.03 20.22
C LYS A 252 9.30 -16.01 21.35
N ASP A 253 10.33 -15.74 22.15
CA ASP A 253 10.79 -16.62 23.23
C ASP A 253 10.33 -16.16 24.61
N HIS A 254 9.52 -15.06 24.70
CA HIS A 254 9.20 -14.37 25.96
C HIS A 254 7.72 -13.97 26.05
N PHE A 255 6.84 -14.95 26.15
CA PHE A 255 5.38 -14.73 26.16
C PHE A 255 4.93 -13.78 27.28
N ASP A 256 5.47 -13.91 28.50
CA ASP A 256 5.07 -13.04 29.64
C ASP A 256 5.51 -11.59 29.42
N TRP A 257 6.65 -11.38 28.77
CA TRP A 257 7.09 -10.05 28.39
C TRP A 257 6.23 -9.45 27.27
N ALA A 258 5.82 -10.28 26.31
CA ALA A 258 4.87 -9.87 25.29
C ALA A 258 3.55 -9.39 25.91
N VAL A 259 2.99 -10.14 26.87
CA VAL A 259 1.79 -9.75 27.61
C VAL A 259 2.00 -8.43 28.36
N LYS A 260 3.17 -8.25 29.05
CA LYS A 260 3.50 -7.00 29.73
C LYS A 260 3.59 -5.83 28.74
N LEU A 261 4.26 -6.01 27.61
CA LEU A 261 4.36 -4.98 26.57
C LEU A 261 2.97 -4.58 26.04
N MET A 262 2.10 -5.54 25.77
CA MET A 262 0.74 -5.28 25.29
C MET A 262 -0.07 -4.44 26.30
N LYS A 263 0.03 -4.75 27.59
CA LYS A 263 -0.62 -3.98 28.68
C LYS A 263 -0.12 -2.54 28.74
N GLU A 264 1.19 -2.34 28.66
CA GLU A 264 1.78 -1.00 28.68
C GLU A 264 1.44 -0.23 27.38
N SER A 265 1.44 -0.90 26.24
CA SER A 265 1.05 -0.32 24.96
C SER A 265 -0.40 0.15 24.95
N ALA A 266 -1.31 -0.62 25.57
CA ALA A 266 -2.72 -0.25 25.70
C ALA A 266 -2.91 1.06 26.47
N LYS A 267 -2.11 1.28 27.55
CA LYS A 267 -2.12 2.54 28.32
C LYS A 267 -1.72 3.75 27.47
N GLN A 268 -0.93 3.51 26.43
CA GLN A 268 -0.46 4.55 25.51
C GLN A 268 -1.35 4.66 24.26
N ASN A 269 -2.52 4.01 24.23
CA ASN A 269 -3.46 4.04 23.11
C ASN A 269 -2.79 3.70 21.79
N ILE A 270 -2.01 2.59 21.75
CA ILE A 270 -1.42 2.07 20.53
C ILE A 270 -2.54 1.49 19.66
N TYR A 271 -2.54 1.85 18.38
CA TYR A 271 -3.61 1.53 17.44
C TYR A 271 -3.66 0.03 17.11
N PHE A 272 -2.49 -0.59 16.89
CA PHE A 272 -2.32 -2.04 16.82
C PHE A 272 -0.89 -2.45 17.20
N MET A 273 -0.73 -3.72 17.55
CA MET A 273 0.57 -4.38 17.70
C MET A 273 0.72 -5.42 16.59
N GLU A 274 1.77 -5.30 15.80
CA GLU A 274 2.12 -6.19 14.69
C GLU A 274 3.25 -7.13 15.11
N GLU A 275 3.18 -8.40 14.67
CA GLU A 275 4.22 -9.42 14.79
C GLU A 275 4.92 -9.47 16.16
N ILE A 276 4.16 -9.54 17.26
CA ILE A 276 4.80 -9.60 18.58
C ILE A 276 5.60 -10.89 18.77
N PHE A 277 5.12 -11.99 18.20
CA PHE A 277 5.80 -13.27 17.99
C PHE A 277 5.33 -13.91 16.68
N PRO A 278 6.03 -14.98 16.19
CA PRO A 278 5.64 -15.65 14.96
C PRO A 278 4.18 -16.02 14.93
N ASP A 279 3.58 -15.98 13.76
CA ASP A 279 2.17 -16.27 13.54
C ASP A 279 1.75 -17.63 14.12
N ASP A 280 1.21 -17.58 15.32
CA ASP A 280 0.65 -18.68 16.06
C ASP A 280 -0.67 -18.23 16.71
N THR A 281 -1.77 -18.55 16.02
CA THR A 281 -3.10 -18.14 16.49
C THR A 281 -3.42 -18.65 17.89
N SER A 282 -2.82 -19.75 18.35
CA SER A 282 -3.02 -20.29 19.71
C SER A 282 -2.40 -19.40 20.78
N GLN A 283 -1.17 -18.93 20.53
CA GLN A 283 -0.49 -18.01 21.45
C GLN A 283 -1.17 -16.65 21.49
N TYR A 284 -1.60 -16.13 20.34
CA TYR A 284 -2.34 -14.87 20.27
C TYR A 284 -3.71 -14.97 20.95
N ARG A 285 -4.43 -16.09 20.85
CA ARG A 285 -5.69 -16.34 21.61
C ARG A 285 -5.44 -16.33 23.10
N LYS A 286 -4.42 -17.05 23.57
CA LYS A 286 -4.04 -17.07 24.97
C LYS A 286 -3.72 -15.65 25.48
N MET A 287 -2.92 -14.89 24.74
CA MET A 287 -2.60 -13.51 25.09
C MET A 287 -3.86 -12.64 25.14
N ARG A 288 -4.73 -12.73 24.14
CA ARG A 288 -5.98 -11.98 24.09
C ARG A 288 -6.87 -12.30 25.29
N GLN A 289 -6.97 -13.58 25.68
CA GLN A 289 -7.74 -13.98 26.86
C GLN A 289 -7.21 -13.31 28.14
N ILE A 290 -5.89 -13.34 28.37
CA ILE A 290 -5.25 -12.70 29.54
C ILE A 290 -5.53 -11.19 29.57
N LEU A 291 -5.46 -10.53 28.42
CA LEU A 291 -5.73 -9.09 28.32
C LEU A 291 -7.21 -8.78 28.60
N LEU A 292 -8.14 -9.58 28.08
CA LEU A 292 -9.58 -9.40 28.29
C LEU A 292 -10.00 -9.63 29.76
N GLU A 293 -9.35 -10.54 30.49
CA GLU A 293 -9.57 -10.73 31.94
C GLU A 293 -9.27 -9.46 32.74
N GLU A 294 -8.41 -8.59 32.21
CA GLU A 294 -8.11 -7.27 32.78
C GLU A 294 -8.85 -6.12 32.08
N ASN A 295 -9.86 -6.41 31.27
CA ASN A 295 -10.62 -5.44 30.47
C ASN A 295 -9.73 -4.62 29.48
N ILE A 296 -8.65 -5.22 29.00
CA ILE A 296 -7.75 -4.61 28.00
C ILE A 296 -8.09 -5.20 26.63
N PHE A 297 -8.36 -4.32 25.66
CA PHE A 297 -8.45 -4.69 24.25
C PHE A 297 -7.30 -4.01 23.49
N MET A 298 -6.40 -4.84 22.95
CA MET A 298 -5.31 -4.40 22.08
C MET A 298 -5.46 -5.06 20.71
N PRO A 299 -5.67 -4.29 19.63
CA PRO A 299 -5.73 -4.84 18.28
C PRO A 299 -4.41 -5.47 17.86
N ILE A 300 -4.48 -6.56 17.10
CA ILE A 300 -3.34 -7.34 16.61
C ILE A 300 -3.33 -7.28 15.10
N ALA A 301 -2.15 -7.09 14.52
CA ALA A 301 -1.89 -7.09 13.09
C ALA A 301 -0.91 -8.22 12.72
N GLU A 302 -1.14 -8.88 11.59
CA GLU A 302 -0.34 -10.03 11.14
C GLU A 302 -0.46 -10.27 9.63
N GLY A 303 0.56 -10.91 9.04
CA GLY A 303 0.47 -11.54 7.74
C GLY A 303 1.40 -11.01 6.65
N GLU A 304 2.37 -10.14 6.95
CA GLU A 304 3.27 -9.59 5.93
C GLU A 304 4.11 -10.67 5.23
N ASP A 305 4.45 -11.74 5.94
CA ASP A 305 5.26 -12.86 5.44
C ASP A 305 4.48 -13.88 4.61
N LYS A 306 3.15 -13.80 4.56
CA LYS A 306 2.32 -14.85 3.97
C LYS A 306 2.40 -14.87 2.46
N ARG A 307 2.73 -16.04 1.94
CA ARG A 307 2.77 -16.34 0.50
C ARG A 307 1.57 -17.16 0.04
N ASP A 308 0.96 -17.93 0.94
CA ASP A 308 -0.33 -18.59 0.71
C ASP A 308 -1.46 -17.66 1.13
N LEU A 309 -2.11 -17.05 0.15
CA LEU A 309 -3.17 -16.07 0.37
C LEU A 309 -4.45 -16.67 0.97
N THR A 310 -4.60 -18.00 0.94
CA THR A 310 -5.75 -18.67 1.58
C THR A 310 -5.73 -18.56 3.10
N VAL A 311 -4.57 -18.28 3.68
CA VAL A 311 -4.40 -18.06 5.13
C VAL A 311 -5.25 -16.88 5.62
N PHE A 312 -5.44 -15.86 4.81
CA PHE A 312 -6.23 -14.69 5.19
C PHE A 312 -7.72 -15.00 5.36
N ASP A 313 -8.25 -15.96 4.61
CA ASP A 313 -9.61 -16.47 4.82
C ASP A 313 -9.74 -17.10 6.21
N GLN A 314 -8.71 -17.81 6.67
CA GLN A 314 -8.67 -18.40 8.00
C GLN A 314 -8.53 -17.33 9.10
N TYR A 315 -7.66 -16.33 8.90
CA TYR A 315 -7.51 -15.22 9.84
C TYR A 315 -8.82 -14.46 10.06
N CYS A 316 -9.56 -14.21 8.98
CA CYS A 316 -10.87 -13.57 9.06
C CYS A 316 -11.87 -14.39 9.91
N LYS A 317 -11.93 -15.72 9.69
CA LYS A 317 -12.82 -16.63 10.42
C LYS A 317 -12.43 -16.77 11.88
N ASP A 318 -11.15 -16.84 12.16
CA ASP A 318 -10.63 -17.04 13.52
C ASP A 318 -10.83 -15.82 14.41
N GLY A 319 -10.88 -14.63 13.85
CA GLY A 319 -11.13 -13.39 14.58
C GLY A 319 -10.03 -13.01 15.60
N VAL A 320 -8.84 -13.61 15.47
CA VAL A 320 -7.71 -13.32 16.34
C VAL A 320 -7.03 -12.03 15.92
N TYR A 321 -6.85 -11.83 14.61
CA TYR A 321 -6.24 -10.64 14.05
C TYR A 321 -7.30 -9.60 13.69
N ASN A 322 -7.04 -8.36 14.03
CA ASN A 322 -7.90 -7.21 13.70
C ASN A 322 -7.48 -6.53 12.41
N TYR A 323 -6.20 -6.65 12.08
CA TYR A 323 -5.61 -6.17 10.84
C TYR A 323 -4.84 -7.29 10.17
N ILE A 324 -5.17 -7.56 8.92
CA ILE A 324 -4.46 -8.50 8.06
C ILE A 324 -3.61 -7.71 7.08
N GLN A 325 -2.35 -8.15 6.87
CA GLN A 325 -1.32 -7.34 6.23
C GLN A 325 -0.63 -8.07 5.06
N PRO A 326 -1.38 -8.49 4.01
CA PRO A 326 -0.72 -9.03 2.83
C PRO A 326 0.24 -7.99 2.22
N ASP A 327 1.45 -8.43 1.85
CA ASP A 327 2.45 -7.55 1.25
C ASP A 327 2.09 -7.15 -0.18
N MET A 328 2.01 -5.85 -0.44
CA MET A 328 1.56 -5.31 -1.71
C MET A 328 2.51 -5.63 -2.87
N ALA A 329 3.82 -5.56 -2.63
CA ALA A 329 4.81 -5.80 -3.66
C ALA A 329 4.86 -7.26 -4.12
N THR A 330 4.41 -8.18 -3.27
CA THR A 330 4.41 -9.62 -3.54
C THR A 330 3.05 -10.10 -4.03
N CYS A 331 1.97 -9.66 -3.37
CA CYS A 331 0.63 -10.21 -3.62
C CYS A 331 -0.07 -9.63 -4.84
N GLY A 332 0.29 -8.40 -5.26
CA GLY A 332 -0.38 -7.73 -6.37
C GLY A 332 -1.77 -7.17 -6.02
N MET A 333 -2.32 -6.35 -6.92
CA MET A 333 -3.56 -5.61 -6.71
C MET A 333 -4.78 -6.53 -6.59
N SER A 334 -4.92 -7.51 -7.49
CA SER A 334 -6.08 -8.41 -7.51
C SER A 334 -6.22 -9.23 -6.24
N ASN A 335 -5.12 -9.74 -5.70
CA ASN A 335 -5.14 -10.50 -4.44
C ASN A 335 -5.48 -9.62 -3.25
N ILE A 336 -4.97 -8.40 -3.20
CA ILE A 336 -5.30 -7.44 -2.14
C ILE A 336 -6.80 -7.11 -2.19
N LEU A 337 -7.35 -6.85 -3.36
CA LEU A 337 -8.77 -6.56 -3.52
C LEU A 337 -9.65 -7.77 -3.18
N TYR A 338 -9.24 -8.97 -3.59
CA TYR A 338 -9.92 -10.21 -3.23
C TYR A 338 -9.94 -10.44 -1.71
N THR A 339 -8.78 -10.29 -1.06
CA THR A 339 -8.64 -10.42 0.39
C THR A 339 -9.46 -9.36 1.12
N ALA A 340 -9.45 -8.12 0.67
CA ALA A 340 -10.25 -7.04 1.23
C ALA A 340 -11.75 -7.33 1.13
N GLU A 341 -12.24 -7.81 -0.03
CA GLU A 341 -13.64 -8.18 -0.21
C GLU A 341 -14.06 -9.32 0.72
N LYS A 342 -13.23 -10.33 0.90
CA LYS A 342 -13.47 -11.41 1.86
C LYS A 342 -13.57 -10.88 3.28
N ALA A 343 -12.66 -9.98 3.67
CA ALA A 343 -12.63 -9.38 5.00
C ALA A 343 -13.86 -8.50 5.29
N GLU A 344 -14.55 -7.96 4.27
CA GLU A 344 -15.79 -7.17 4.46
C GLU A 344 -16.91 -7.97 5.15
N ASN A 345 -16.90 -9.30 5.05
CA ASN A 345 -17.85 -10.17 5.75
C ASN A 345 -17.55 -10.31 7.26
N PHE A 346 -16.43 -9.76 7.73
CA PHE A 346 -15.94 -9.85 9.10
C PHE A 346 -15.68 -8.45 9.66
N PRO A 347 -16.68 -7.77 10.27
CA PRO A 347 -16.58 -6.35 10.65
C PRO A 347 -15.41 -5.99 11.60
N HIS A 348 -14.91 -7.00 12.33
CA HIS A 348 -13.80 -6.87 13.25
C HIS A 348 -12.42 -6.96 12.57
N VAL A 349 -12.37 -7.32 11.28
CA VAL A 349 -11.13 -7.45 10.49
C VAL A 349 -11.07 -6.34 9.45
N LYS A 350 -9.91 -5.71 9.33
CA LYS A 350 -9.58 -4.76 8.27
C LYS A 350 -8.27 -5.17 7.61
N LEU A 351 -8.03 -4.66 6.42
CA LEU A 351 -6.80 -4.90 5.68
C LEU A 351 -5.96 -3.63 5.67
N ILE A 352 -4.68 -3.76 6.01
CA ILE A 352 -3.68 -2.69 5.84
C ILE A 352 -2.52 -3.31 5.10
N PRO A 353 -2.32 -3.03 3.79
CA PRO A 353 -1.26 -3.67 3.03
C PRO A 353 0.11 -3.33 3.60
N HIS A 354 0.94 -4.36 3.79
CA HIS A 354 2.35 -4.16 4.12
C HIS A 354 3.11 -3.60 2.93
N VAL A 355 3.97 -2.63 3.17
CA VAL A 355 4.88 -2.05 2.17
C VAL A 355 6.21 -1.71 2.80
N TRP A 356 7.26 -2.42 2.42
CA TRP A 356 8.61 -2.08 2.85
C TRP A 356 9.51 -1.71 1.67
N GLN A 357 10.21 -0.58 1.80
CA GLN A 357 11.22 -0.10 0.85
C GLN A 357 10.72 -0.12 -0.62
N ASN A 358 9.46 0.27 -0.85
CA ASN A 358 8.84 0.14 -2.17
C ASN A 358 7.85 1.28 -2.44
N GLN A 359 8.25 2.25 -3.26
CA GLN A 359 7.40 3.38 -3.63
C GLN A 359 6.20 2.94 -4.49
N LEU A 360 6.40 2.00 -5.42
CA LEU A 360 5.29 1.46 -6.21
C LEU A 360 4.33 0.65 -5.33
N GLY A 361 4.82 -0.07 -4.33
CA GLY A 361 3.97 -0.74 -3.34
C GLY A 361 3.03 0.24 -2.62
N LEU A 362 3.55 1.39 -2.18
CA LEU A 362 2.73 2.47 -1.61
C LEU A 362 1.67 2.95 -2.60
N VAL A 363 2.06 3.21 -3.86
CA VAL A 363 1.14 3.69 -4.89
C VAL A 363 0.02 2.68 -5.16
N ILE A 364 0.35 1.39 -5.33
CA ILE A 364 -0.62 0.32 -5.54
C ILE A 364 -1.57 0.22 -4.33
N SER A 365 -1.05 0.32 -3.10
CA SER A 365 -1.85 0.35 -1.87
C SER A 365 -2.82 1.53 -1.83
N MET A 366 -2.39 2.70 -2.29
CA MET A 366 -3.26 3.88 -2.40
C MET A 366 -4.41 3.62 -3.38
N HIS A 367 -4.15 3.03 -4.56
CA HIS A 367 -5.20 2.68 -5.52
C HIS A 367 -6.19 1.65 -4.96
N ALA A 368 -5.72 0.66 -4.19
CA ALA A 368 -6.60 -0.30 -3.51
C ALA A 368 -7.45 0.38 -2.42
N SER A 369 -6.85 1.24 -1.58
CA SER A 369 -7.55 1.98 -0.54
C SER A 369 -8.58 2.97 -1.11
N LYS A 370 -8.33 3.52 -2.31
CA LYS A 370 -9.25 4.43 -3.00
C LYS A 370 -10.63 3.81 -3.25
N ILE A 371 -10.69 2.48 -3.43
CA ILE A 371 -11.91 1.75 -3.82
C ILE A 371 -12.40 0.76 -2.75
N ARG A 372 -11.70 0.62 -1.61
CA ARG A 372 -12.08 -0.29 -0.52
C ARG A 372 -12.13 0.43 0.82
N LYS A 373 -13.33 0.49 1.46
CA LYS A 373 -13.52 1.17 2.75
C LYS A 373 -12.76 0.49 3.89
N ASN A 374 -12.62 -0.83 3.82
CA ASN A 374 -11.95 -1.64 4.83
C ASN A 374 -10.41 -1.69 4.68
N ILE A 375 -9.84 -0.85 3.78
CA ILE A 375 -8.40 -0.52 3.74
C ILE A 375 -8.26 0.91 4.27
N PRO A 376 -8.20 1.13 5.61
CA PRO A 376 -8.25 2.46 6.20
C PRO A 376 -6.94 3.23 6.11
N PHE A 377 -5.81 2.54 6.04
CA PHE A 377 -4.46 3.11 5.98
C PHE A 377 -3.62 2.44 4.91
N VAL A 378 -2.58 3.14 4.47
CA VAL A 378 -1.51 2.60 3.64
C VAL A 378 -0.16 2.84 4.30
N GLU A 379 0.76 1.88 4.18
CA GLU A 379 2.10 1.99 4.72
C GLU A 379 2.99 2.82 3.80
N ASP A 380 3.54 3.91 4.33
CA ASP A 380 4.56 4.71 3.66
C ASP A 380 5.92 4.44 4.29
N SER A 381 6.72 3.59 3.65
CA SER A 381 8.08 3.26 4.09
C SER A 381 9.07 4.42 3.90
N ARG A 382 8.61 5.56 3.36
CA ARG A 382 9.41 6.76 3.10
C ARG A 382 10.61 6.52 2.19
N PHE A 383 10.50 5.53 1.30
CA PHE A 383 11.51 5.18 0.31
C PHE A 383 11.11 5.68 -1.07
N PHE A 384 12.06 6.25 -1.79
CA PHE A 384 11.88 6.82 -3.14
C PHE A 384 12.86 6.18 -4.11
N GLU A 385 12.35 5.55 -5.17
CA GLU A 385 13.15 5.09 -6.29
C GLU A 385 13.54 6.26 -7.20
N HIS A 386 14.84 6.42 -7.43
CA HIS A 386 15.34 7.53 -8.27
C HIS A 386 14.90 7.41 -9.74
N ALA A 387 14.63 6.20 -10.20
CA ALA A 387 14.14 5.95 -11.55
C ALA A 387 12.69 6.38 -11.79
N LEU A 388 11.93 6.72 -10.74
CA LEU A 388 10.51 7.01 -10.82
C LEU A 388 10.20 8.49 -10.63
N SER A 389 9.26 9.01 -11.42
CA SER A 389 8.70 10.34 -11.23
C SER A 389 7.34 10.25 -10.56
N THR A 390 7.25 10.79 -9.35
CA THR A 390 6.01 10.84 -8.53
C THR A 390 5.43 12.24 -8.39
N THR A 391 5.93 13.19 -9.15
CA THR A 391 5.57 14.62 -9.04
C THR A 391 4.08 14.93 -9.22
N ALA A 392 3.32 13.98 -9.74
CA ALA A 392 1.88 14.13 -9.90
C ALA A 392 1.08 13.83 -8.62
N TYR A 393 1.66 13.10 -7.67
CA TYR A 393 1.04 12.79 -6.39
C TYR A 393 1.18 13.97 -5.44
N ALA A 394 0.10 14.36 -4.79
CA ALA A 394 0.09 15.44 -3.80
C ALA A 394 -0.10 14.87 -2.39
N PHE A 395 0.72 15.32 -1.45
CA PHE A 395 0.53 15.09 -0.02
C PHE A 395 0.07 16.39 0.63
N ASN A 396 -1.14 16.40 1.15
CA ASN A 396 -1.72 17.58 1.77
C ASN A 396 -2.59 17.19 2.97
N GLU A 397 -2.52 17.95 4.05
CA GLU A 397 -3.31 17.75 5.27
C GLU A 397 -3.26 16.30 5.79
N GLY A 398 -2.10 15.66 5.68
CA GLY A 398 -1.85 14.30 6.16
C GLY A 398 -2.42 13.19 5.28
N GLN A 399 -2.82 13.50 4.07
CA GLN A 399 -3.35 12.53 3.11
C GLN A 399 -2.64 12.60 1.77
N TRP A 400 -2.51 11.47 1.11
CA TRP A 400 -2.10 11.37 -0.28
C TRP A 400 -3.28 11.48 -1.23
N PHE A 401 -3.10 12.19 -2.33
CA PHE A 401 -4.08 12.32 -3.42
C PHE A 401 -3.54 11.70 -4.69
N ILE A 402 -4.32 10.76 -5.23
CA ILE A 402 -3.99 10.08 -6.49
C ILE A 402 -4.33 11.03 -7.66
N PRO A 403 -3.37 11.27 -8.58
CA PRO A 403 -3.62 12.11 -9.74
C PRO A 403 -4.62 11.45 -10.71
N ASP A 404 -5.38 12.26 -11.44
CA ASP A 404 -6.20 11.78 -12.55
C ASP A 404 -5.32 11.59 -13.81
N LYS A 405 -4.38 10.64 -13.71
CA LYS A 405 -3.46 10.26 -14.78
C LYS A 405 -3.60 8.77 -15.09
N PRO A 406 -3.38 8.37 -16.36
CA PRO A 406 -3.43 6.97 -16.76
C PRO A 406 -2.45 6.08 -15.99
N GLY A 407 -2.82 4.81 -15.82
CA GLY A 407 -1.99 3.83 -15.13
C GLY A 407 -1.86 4.13 -13.64
N TRP A 408 -0.66 3.92 -13.10
CA TRP A 408 -0.33 4.32 -11.72
C TRP A 408 -0.15 5.83 -11.55
N GLY A 409 -0.16 6.63 -12.64
CA GLY A 409 0.19 8.04 -12.58
C GLY A 409 1.66 8.31 -12.30
N ILE A 410 2.50 7.31 -12.43
CA ILE A 410 3.96 7.33 -12.28
C ILE A 410 4.60 6.93 -13.60
N GLU A 411 5.71 7.57 -13.93
CA GLU A 411 6.52 7.25 -15.10
C GLU A 411 7.99 7.04 -14.71
N LEU A 412 8.72 6.30 -15.55
CA LEU A 412 10.17 6.33 -15.48
C LEU A 412 10.66 7.72 -15.86
N VAL A 413 11.66 8.24 -15.13
CA VAL A 413 12.32 9.48 -15.54
C VAL A 413 13.06 9.26 -16.87
N THR A 414 13.21 10.31 -17.67
CA THR A 414 13.76 10.21 -19.05
C THR A 414 15.12 9.52 -19.11
N ASP A 415 15.95 9.72 -18.09
CA ASP A 415 17.32 9.19 -18.00
C ASP A 415 17.43 8.15 -16.86
N TYR A 416 16.38 7.34 -16.65
CA TYR A 416 16.32 6.36 -15.55
C TYR A 416 17.49 5.37 -15.57
N GLN A 417 18.10 5.12 -16.74
CA GLN A 417 19.25 4.21 -16.90
C GLN A 417 20.44 4.58 -16.01
N ARG A 418 20.61 5.86 -15.69
CA ARG A 418 21.70 6.32 -14.79
C ARG A 418 21.54 5.83 -13.34
N PHE A 419 20.35 5.39 -12.98
CA PHE A 419 20.04 4.88 -11.64
C PHE A 419 20.07 3.35 -11.55
N ILE A 420 20.35 2.66 -12.67
CA ILE A 420 20.42 1.20 -12.71
C ILE A 420 21.71 0.72 -12.06
N VAL A 421 21.61 -0.32 -11.27
CA VAL A 421 22.73 -1.01 -10.65
C VAL A 421 22.85 -2.41 -11.27
N GLY A 422 23.98 -2.66 -11.93
CA GLY A 422 24.20 -3.88 -12.67
C GLY A 422 23.57 -3.86 -14.07
N GLU A 423 23.15 -5.01 -14.55
CA GLU A 423 22.59 -5.20 -15.89
C GLU A 423 21.07 -5.33 -15.85
N GLU A 424 20.42 -4.88 -16.91
CA GLU A 424 19.00 -5.17 -17.15
C GLU A 424 18.85 -6.61 -17.66
N HIS A 425 17.85 -7.32 -17.17
CA HIS A 425 17.47 -8.63 -17.70
C HIS A 425 16.19 -8.50 -18.55
N VAL A 426 16.35 -8.70 -19.86
CA VAL A 426 15.28 -8.54 -20.86
C VAL A 426 14.76 -9.90 -21.32
N ILE A 427 13.45 -10.09 -21.22
CA ILE A 427 12.72 -11.24 -21.74
C ILE A 427 11.89 -10.76 -22.94
N SER A 428 12.06 -11.42 -24.10
CA SER A 428 11.39 -11.08 -25.35
C SER A 428 11.02 -12.34 -26.15
#